data_4b6e6dc3290573961e3a0aa3f2a20bea
#
_entry.id   4b6e6dc3290573961e3a0aa3f2a20bea
#
_cell.length_a   1.000
_cell.length_b   1.000
_cell.length_c   1.000
_cell.angle_alpha   90.00
_cell.angle_beta   90.00
_cell.angle_gamma   90.00
#
_symmetry.space_group_name_H-M   'P 1'
#
loop_
_entity.id
_entity.type
_entity.pdbx_description
1 polymer ?
#
loop_
_entity_poly.entity_id
_entity_poly.type
_entity_poly.pdbx_seq_one_letter_code
_entity_poly.pdbx_strand_id
1 'polypeptide(L)'
;MASIYFDRWYSARLRNKLESPYVHILFGARQTGKSTLIKSLLPEDAIVVDLADPQERARHLARPGEFTAICRALPRSKNARLVFVDEVQVVPSILDAVQNLYDSDKTRWRFVLCGSSARKLRRTDANLLPGRSILHRLYPLTLAEQPAAGSGASGFPAVIPLNWPQGKPEKPFPSWSLEDRLAYGSLPGIVAAKEADRADLLKTFTALHLEEEIQRETLIRNWGAFIRFLQYAAASSGHLLNYASISQETGISQPTVKNYFQLLEDMFVGFRIPAFTRSARKGLIAKPRFFLFDLG
;
A
#
# COMPACT_ATOMS: atom_id res chain seq x y z
N MET A 1 -8.01 16.37 -19.54
CA MET A 1 -7.98 17.20 -18.33
C MET A 1 -6.67 16.90 -17.62
N ALA A 2 -5.85 17.91 -17.29
CA ALA A 2 -4.66 17.70 -16.50
C ALA A 2 -5.07 17.14 -15.12
N SER A 3 -4.51 16.01 -14.75
CA SER A 3 -4.75 15.40 -13.44
C SER A 3 -4.25 16.39 -12.38
N ILE A 4 -5.14 16.84 -11.51
CA ILE A 4 -4.75 17.72 -10.39
C ILE A 4 -3.92 16.86 -9.44
N TYR A 5 -2.65 17.22 -9.27
CA TYR A 5 -1.78 16.58 -8.29
C TYR A 5 -1.95 17.25 -6.93
N PHE A 6 -2.15 16.44 -5.89
CA PHE A 6 -2.19 16.88 -4.51
C PHE A 6 -0.98 16.35 -3.75
N ASP A 7 -0.44 17.16 -2.85
CA ASP A 7 0.75 16.80 -2.10
C ASP A 7 0.44 15.79 -1.00
N ARG A 8 1.30 14.76 -0.92
CA ARG A 8 1.28 13.79 0.18
C ARG A 8 2.30 14.23 1.25
N TRP A 9 1.90 14.23 2.50
CA TRP A 9 2.81 14.56 3.60
C TRP A 9 4.05 13.66 3.62
N TYR A 10 3.92 12.43 3.13
CA TYR A 10 5.00 11.47 3.05
C TYR A 10 6.04 11.82 1.97
N SER A 11 5.74 12.72 1.05
CA SER A 11 6.60 13.09 -0.10
C SER A 11 7.98 13.57 0.34
N ALA A 12 8.06 14.52 1.27
CA ALA A 12 9.32 15.08 1.74
C ALA A 12 10.19 14.00 2.44
N ARG A 13 9.57 13.20 3.31
CA ARG A 13 10.26 12.11 4.00
C ARG A 13 10.77 11.06 3.03
N LEU A 14 9.96 10.69 2.04
CA LEU A 14 10.33 9.69 1.06
C LEU A 14 11.47 10.20 0.16
N ARG A 15 11.40 11.44 -0.30
CA ARG A 15 12.47 12.08 -1.10
C ARG A 15 13.82 11.95 -0.40
N ASN A 16 13.91 12.34 0.88
CA ASN A 16 15.14 12.24 1.64
C ASN A 16 15.62 10.78 1.82
N LYS A 17 14.67 9.84 1.94
CA LYS A 17 15.02 8.42 2.07
C LYS A 17 15.52 7.82 0.76
N LEU A 18 14.98 8.23 -0.39
CA LEU A 18 15.40 7.75 -1.71
C LEU A 18 16.86 8.09 -2.06
N GLU A 19 17.47 9.04 -1.34
CA GLU A 19 18.90 9.36 -1.46
C GLU A 19 19.80 8.27 -0.84
N SER A 20 19.27 7.46 0.07
CA SER A 20 20.04 6.40 0.72
C SER A 20 20.33 5.24 -0.24
N PRO A 21 21.49 4.55 -0.10
CA PRO A 21 21.91 3.51 -1.01
C PRO A 21 21.22 2.16 -0.74
N TYR A 22 19.91 2.15 -0.64
CA TYR A 22 19.11 0.95 -0.44
C TYR A 22 18.09 0.80 -1.56
N VAL A 23 17.57 -0.43 -1.70
CA VAL A 23 16.38 -0.68 -2.51
C VAL A 23 15.15 -0.23 -1.70
N HIS A 24 14.36 0.68 -2.21
CA HIS A 24 13.15 1.15 -1.55
C HIS A 24 11.93 0.39 -2.07
N ILE A 25 11.17 -0.22 -1.19
CA ILE A 25 9.95 -0.95 -1.55
C ILE A 25 8.76 -0.24 -0.91
N LEU A 26 7.87 0.31 -1.73
CA LEU A 26 6.67 1.01 -1.28
C LEU A 26 5.44 0.11 -1.44
N PHE A 27 4.89 -0.34 -0.33
CA PHE A 27 3.65 -1.09 -0.28
C PHE A 27 2.45 -0.23 0.16
N GLY A 28 1.27 -0.67 -0.18
CA GLY A 28 0.00 -0.09 0.27
C GLY A 28 -1.16 -0.61 -0.56
N ALA A 29 -2.38 -0.49 -0.05
CA ALA A 29 -3.57 -0.91 -0.77
C ALA A 29 -3.67 -0.22 -2.14
N ARG A 30 -4.51 -0.76 -3.03
CA ARG A 30 -4.83 -0.09 -4.29
C ARG A 30 -5.42 1.29 -4.05
N GLN A 31 -5.22 2.19 -5.01
CA GLN A 31 -5.74 3.57 -5.00
C GLN A 31 -5.23 4.46 -3.84
N THR A 32 -4.24 4.03 -3.06
CA THR A 32 -3.59 4.90 -2.07
C THR A 32 -2.63 5.94 -2.67
N GLY A 33 -2.43 5.91 -3.99
CA GLY A 33 -1.61 6.91 -4.71
C GLY A 33 -0.11 6.60 -4.75
N LYS A 34 0.31 5.34 -4.59
CA LYS A 34 1.74 4.92 -4.62
C LYS A 34 2.48 5.38 -5.87
N SER A 35 1.98 4.97 -7.04
CA SER A 35 2.60 5.27 -8.33
C SER A 35 2.63 6.78 -8.59
N THR A 36 1.54 7.48 -8.25
CA THR A 36 1.46 8.95 -8.37
C THR A 36 2.50 9.63 -7.50
N LEU A 37 2.62 9.18 -6.23
CA LEU A 37 3.62 9.70 -5.29
C LEU A 37 5.04 9.49 -5.81
N ILE A 38 5.39 8.27 -6.23
CA ILE A 38 6.75 8.02 -6.74
C ILE A 38 7.01 8.82 -8.01
N LYS A 39 6.10 8.77 -9.00
CA LYS A 39 6.25 9.51 -10.27
C LYS A 39 6.48 11.01 -10.05
N SER A 40 5.90 11.62 -9.00
CA SER A 40 6.15 13.02 -8.65
C SER A 40 7.53 13.31 -8.03
N LEU A 41 8.24 12.28 -7.60
CA LEU A 41 9.56 12.37 -6.98
C LEU A 41 10.70 11.96 -7.90
N LEU A 42 10.37 11.39 -9.09
CA LEU A 42 11.37 10.91 -10.03
C LEU A 42 12.10 12.07 -10.70
N PRO A 43 13.43 12.01 -10.85
CA PRO A 43 14.15 12.88 -11.76
C PRO A 43 13.80 12.55 -13.22
N GLU A 44 14.04 13.51 -14.13
CA GLU A 44 13.70 13.36 -15.57
C GLU A 44 14.41 12.18 -16.25
N ASP A 45 15.61 11.84 -15.79
CA ASP A 45 16.41 10.74 -16.31
C ASP A 45 16.13 9.38 -15.65
N ALA A 46 15.12 9.29 -14.78
CA ALA A 46 14.72 8.05 -14.15
C ALA A 46 14.17 7.04 -15.16
N ILE A 47 14.49 5.77 -14.91
CA ILE A 47 13.91 4.67 -15.70
C ILE A 47 12.62 4.22 -15.02
N VAL A 48 11.56 4.13 -15.81
CA VAL A 48 10.25 3.67 -15.34
C VAL A 48 9.89 2.39 -16.06
N VAL A 49 9.63 1.33 -15.30
CA VAL A 49 9.08 0.06 -15.76
C VAL A 49 7.71 -0.10 -15.15
N ASP A 50 6.67 0.05 -15.96
CA ASP A 50 5.27 0.01 -15.52
C ASP A 50 4.68 -1.37 -15.85
N LEU A 51 4.71 -2.28 -14.87
CA LEU A 51 4.18 -3.64 -15.04
C LEU A 51 2.65 -3.72 -14.94
N ALA A 52 1.97 -2.60 -14.67
CA ALA A 52 0.53 -2.52 -14.86
C ALA A 52 0.17 -2.56 -16.36
N ASP A 53 1.07 -2.08 -17.23
CA ASP A 53 0.94 -2.23 -18.67
C ASP A 53 1.04 -3.72 -19.07
N PRO A 54 0.01 -4.27 -19.74
CA PRO A 54 0.01 -5.65 -20.18
C PRO A 54 1.16 -6.03 -21.13
N GLN A 55 1.60 -5.10 -21.97
CA GLN A 55 2.67 -5.34 -22.94
C GLN A 55 4.03 -5.43 -22.24
N GLU A 56 4.35 -4.44 -21.39
CA GLU A 56 5.56 -4.46 -20.57
C GLU A 56 5.60 -5.69 -19.65
N ARG A 57 4.49 -6.02 -19.02
CA ARG A 57 4.37 -7.22 -18.20
C ARG A 57 4.64 -8.50 -18.98
N ALA A 58 3.99 -8.68 -20.13
CA ALA A 58 4.18 -9.86 -21.00
C ALA A 58 5.62 -9.98 -21.47
N ARG A 59 6.25 -8.88 -21.84
CA ARG A 59 7.64 -8.79 -22.25
C ARG A 59 8.59 -9.29 -21.16
N HIS A 60 8.46 -8.80 -19.93
CA HIS A 60 9.31 -9.20 -18.81
C HIS A 60 9.05 -10.63 -18.32
N LEU A 61 7.81 -11.12 -18.44
CA LEU A 61 7.50 -12.53 -18.15
C LEU A 61 8.14 -13.48 -19.18
N ALA A 62 8.10 -13.10 -20.46
CA ALA A 62 8.68 -13.92 -21.54
C ALA A 62 10.23 -13.90 -21.54
N ARG A 63 10.83 -12.81 -21.06
CA ARG A 63 12.28 -12.59 -21.10
C ARG A 63 12.81 -12.11 -19.74
N PRO A 64 12.95 -12.99 -18.74
CA PRO A 64 13.35 -12.60 -17.38
C PRO A 64 14.69 -11.84 -17.29
N GLY A 65 15.62 -12.06 -18.23
CA GLY A 65 16.91 -11.36 -18.27
C GLY A 65 16.86 -9.95 -18.85
N GLU A 66 15.75 -9.55 -19.47
CA GLU A 66 15.64 -8.28 -20.19
C GLU A 66 15.77 -7.06 -19.28
N PHE A 67 15.17 -7.09 -18.09
CA PHE A 67 15.32 -6.03 -17.09
C PHE A 67 16.78 -5.76 -16.76
N THR A 68 17.55 -6.83 -16.53
CA THR A 68 18.99 -6.74 -16.25
C THR A 68 19.76 -6.19 -17.46
N ALA A 69 19.40 -6.62 -18.68
CA ALA A 69 20.03 -6.16 -19.91
C ALA A 69 19.78 -4.65 -20.12
N ILE A 70 18.54 -4.19 -19.95
CA ILE A 70 18.17 -2.77 -20.05
C ILE A 70 19.00 -1.95 -19.05
N CYS A 71 19.03 -2.37 -17.77
CA CYS A 71 19.79 -1.65 -16.76
C CYS A 71 21.29 -1.58 -17.10
N ARG A 72 21.89 -2.69 -17.53
CA ARG A 72 23.32 -2.75 -17.85
C ARG A 72 23.72 -1.96 -19.09
N ALA A 73 22.82 -1.86 -20.08
CA ALA A 73 23.03 -1.09 -21.31
C ALA A 73 23.11 0.42 -21.07
N LEU A 74 22.63 0.91 -19.95
CA LEU A 74 22.67 2.33 -19.65
C LEU A 74 24.09 2.83 -19.35
N PRO A 75 24.46 4.01 -19.85
CA PRO A 75 25.76 4.58 -19.58
C PRO A 75 25.94 4.85 -18.07
N ARG A 76 27.17 4.74 -17.60
CA ARG A 76 27.50 5.14 -16.24
C ARG A 76 27.32 6.65 -16.06
N SER A 77 26.69 7.06 -14.98
CA SER A 77 26.51 8.44 -14.59
C SER A 77 27.35 8.74 -13.33
N LYS A 78 27.64 10.02 -13.08
CA LYS A 78 28.27 10.45 -11.82
C LYS A 78 27.38 10.17 -10.61
N ASN A 79 26.07 10.28 -10.78
CA ASN A 79 25.08 9.99 -9.75
C ASN A 79 24.45 8.61 -10.01
N ALA A 80 24.02 7.96 -8.94
CA ALA A 80 23.27 6.73 -9.05
C ALA A 80 21.98 6.96 -9.83
N ARG A 81 21.71 6.12 -10.83
CA ARG A 81 20.50 6.22 -11.66
C ARG A 81 19.32 5.61 -10.93
N LEU A 82 18.20 6.34 -10.88
CA LEU A 82 16.97 5.87 -10.26
C LEU A 82 16.19 5.01 -11.23
N VAL A 83 15.80 3.81 -10.80
CA VAL A 83 14.99 2.85 -11.54
C VAL A 83 13.73 2.58 -10.72
N PHE A 84 12.60 2.96 -11.28
CA PHE A 84 11.28 2.73 -10.67
C PHE A 84 10.58 1.58 -11.37
N VAL A 85 10.12 0.60 -10.57
CA VAL A 85 9.31 -0.53 -11.05
C VAL A 85 7.95 -0.49 -10.36
N ASP A 86 6.91 -0.31 -11.13
CA ASP A 86 5.53 -0.31 -10.62
C ASP A 86 4.90 -1.69 -10.73
N GLU A 87 4.06 -2.08 -9.74
CA GLU A 87 3.37 -3.37 -9.63
C GLU A 87 4.33 -4.59 -9.71
N VAL A 88 5.48 -4.48 -9.02
CA VAL A 88 6.57 -5.49 -9.07
C VAL A 88 6.11 -6.91 -8.74
N GLN A 89 5.02 -7.10 -7.98
CA GLN A 89 4.51 -8.42 -7.61
C GLN A 89 3.94 -9.21 -8.81
N VAL A 90 3.72 -8.59 -9.97
CA VAL A 90 3.22 -9.32 -11.15
C VAL A 90 4.34 -9.99 -11.96
N VAL A 91 5.60 -9.57 -11.74
CA VAL A 91 6.81 -10.18 -12.31
C VAL A 91 7.88 -10.37 -11.21
N PRO A 92 7.74 -11.36 -10.32
CA PRO A 92 8.61 -11.53 -9.14
C PRO A 92 10.10 -11.70 -9.46
N SER A 93 10.44 -12.25 -10.64
CA SER A 93 11.82 -12.41 -11.10
C SER A 93 12.61 -11.08 -11.20
N ILE A 94 11.92 -9.95 -11.26
CA ILE A 94 12.58 -8.63 -11.21
C ILE A 94 13.24 -8.39 -9.86
N LEU A 95 12.74 -8.96 -8.76
CA LEU A 95 13.41 -8.83 -7.45
C LEU A 95 14.79 -9.46 -7.45
N ASP A 96 14.93 -10.64 -8.06
CA ASP A 96 16.23 -11.32 -8.19
C ASP A 96 17.18 -10.51 -9.08
N ALA A 97 16.64 -9.93 -10.16
CA ALA A 97 17.42 -9.06 -11.04
C ALA A 97 17.87 -7.78 -10.33
N VAL A 98 17.00 -7.15 -9.54
CA VAL A 98 17.34 -6.00 -8.69
C VAL A 98 18.41 -6.36 -7.68
N GLN A 99 18.29 -7.51 -7.01
CA GLN A 99 19.31 -7.99 -6.07
C GLN A 99 20.68 -8.13 -6.74
N ASN A 100 20.74 -8.81 -7.88
CA ASN A 100 21.96 -9.03 -8.63
C ASN A 100 22.61 -7.71 -9.08
N LEU A 101 21.82 -6.77 -9.57
CA LEU A 101 22.30 -5.45 -9.98
C LEU A 101 22.82 -4.65 -8.77
N TYR A 102 22.06 -4.62 -7.69
CA TYR A 102 22.44 -3.93 -6.46
C TYR A 102 23.72 -4.50 -5.84
N ASP A 103 23.86 -5.82 -5.76
CA ASP A 103 25.04 -6.47 -5.20
C ASP A 103 26.28 -6.27 -6.10
N SER A 104 26.08 -6.15 -7.43
CA SER A 104 27.17 -5.93 -8.37
C SER A 104 27.76 -4.51 -8.29
N ASP A 105 26.94 -3.49 -8.03
CA ASP A 105 27.38 -2.10 -7.93
C ASP A 105 26.36 -1.26 -7.15
N LYS A 106 26.56 -1.15 -5.84
CA LYS A 106 25.68 -0.41 -4.92
C LYS A 106 25.64 1.10 -5.18
N THR A 107 26.59 1.64 -5.93
CA THR A 107 26.68 3.09 -6.19
C THR A 107 26.01 3.48 -7.49
N ARG A 108 25.80 2.54 -8.40
CA ARG A 108 25.28 2.79 -9.75
C ARG A 108 23.78 2.95 -9.79
N TRP A 109 23.04 2.29 -8.87
CA TRP A 109 21.59 2.17 -8.95
C TRP A 109 20.89 2.64 -7.68
N ARG A 110 19.72 3.22 -7.85
CA ARG A 110 18.71 3.47 -6.81
C ARG A 110 17.42 2.82 -7.27
N PHE A 111 17.02 1.74 -6.65
CA PHE A 111 15.79 1.05 -7.01
C PHE A 111 14.64 1.49 -6.13
N VAL A 112 13.50 1.78 -6.75
CA VAL A 112 12.23 2.03 -6.10
C VAL A 112 11.21 1.07 -6.67
N LEU A 113 10.66 0.21 -5.85
CA LEU A 113 9.72 -0.82 -6.25
C LEU A 113 8.37 -0.50 -5.60
N CYS A 114 7.29 -0.57 -6.36
CA CYS A 114 5.93 -0.43 -5.83
C CYS A 114 5.14 -1.73 -5.96
N GLY A 115 4.26 -1.99 -5.00
CA GLY A 115 3.34 -3.10 -5.06
C GLY A 115 2.08 -2.91 -4.21
N SER A 116 0.97 -3.49 -4.67
CA SER A 116 -0.30 -3.49 -3.95
C SER A 116 -0.48 -4.74 -3.07
N SER A 117 0.34 -5.77 -3.24
CA SER A 117 0.29 -7.01 -2.46
C SER A 117 1.69 -7.49 -2.08
N ALA A 118 1.91 -7.70 -0.78
CA ALA A 118 3.12 -8.35 -0.29
C ALA A 118 3.03 -9.89 -0.37
N ARG A 119 1.82 -10.45 -0.50
CA ARG A 119 1.58 -11.88 -0.45
C ARG A 119 2.20 -12.61 -1.63
N LYS A 120 2.01 -12.09 -2.85
CA LYS A 120 2.61 -12.69 -4.05
C LYS A 120 4.10 -12.82 -3.92
N LEU A 121 4.75 -11.76 -3.42
CA LEU A 121 6.18 -11.76 -3.23
C LEU A 121 6.65 -12.76 -2.18
N ARG A 122 5.88 -12.94 -1.09
CA ARG A 122 6.20 -13.95 -0.05
C ARG A 122 5.97 -15.38 -0.51
N ARG A 123 4.95 -15.62 -1.35
CA ARG A 123 4.59 -16.98 -1.83
C ARG A 123 5.49 -17.53 -2.93
N THR A 124 6.13 -16.66 -3.68
CA THR A 124 7.08 -17.05 -4.73
C THR A 124 8.49 -17.23 -4.19
N ASP A 125 8.65 -17.33 -2.85
CA ASP A 125 9.96 -17.28 -2.17
C ASP A 125 10.80 -16.08 -2.61
N ALA A 126 10.16 -15.08 -3.22
CA ALA A 126 10.82 -13.87 -3.64
C ALA A 126 11.37 -13.16 -2.41
N ASN A 127 12.68 -13.10 -2.39
CA ASN A 127 13.43 -12.49 -1.32
C ASN A 127 13.18 -10.97 -1.33
N LEU A 128 12.51 -10.44 -0.29
CA LEU A 128 12.31 -9.00 -0.14
C LEU A 128 13.60 -8.23 0.15
N LEU A 129 14.73 -8.78 -0.31
CA LEU A 129 16.05 -8.17 -0.23
C LEU A 129 16.49 -7.86 1.21
N PRO A 130 16.50 -8.84 2.15
CA PRO A 130 16.85 -8.60 3.54
C PRO A 130 18.26 -7.99 3.63
N GLY A 131 18.38 -6.96 4.48
CA GLY A 131 19.63 -6.21 4.64
C GLY A 131 19.95 -5.24 3.48
N ARG A 132 19.17 -5.24 2.40
CA ARG A 132 19.37 -4.40 1.21
C ARG A 132 18.21 -3.44 0.96
N SER A 133 17.06 -3.68 1.58
CA SER A 133 15.85 -2.92 1.33
C SER A 133 15.33 -2.15 2.54
N ILE A 134 14.67 -1.03 2.27
CA ILE A 134 13.86 -0.27 3.22
C ILE A 134 12.40 -0.38 2.77
N LEU A 135 11.57 -0.89 3.67
CA LEU A 135 10.14 -1.01 3.43
C LEU A 135 9.42 0.27 3.83
N HIS A 136 8.60 0.76 2.93
CA HIS A 136 7.70 1.87 3.13
C HIS A 136 6.26 1.40 3.02
N ARG A 137 5.34 2.03 3.76
CA ARG A 137 3.90 1.78 3.66
C ARG A 137 3.17 3.08 3.41
N LEU A 138 2.35 3.10 2.38
CA LEU A 138 1.47 4.22 2.07
C LEU A 138 0.03 3.81 2.38
N TYR A 139 -0.57 4.59 3.27
CA TYR A 139 -1.95 4.45 3.68
C TYR A 139 -2.86 5.43 2.92
N PRO A 140 -4.19 5.32 3.00
CA PRO A 140 -5.10 6.39 2.61
C PRO A 140 -4.72 7.73 3.24
N LEU A 141 -5.39 8.80 2.91
CA LEU A 141 -5.07 10.13 3.42
C LEU A 141 -5.20 10.17 4.94
N THR A 142 -4.19 10.71 5.57
CA THR A 142 -4.21 10.98 7.01
C THR A 142 -4.99 12.27 7.31
N LEU A 143 -5.35 12.49 8.57
CA LEU A 143 -5.96 13.73 9.01
C LEU A 143 -5.13 14.98 8.68
N ALA A 144 -3.79 14.82 8.60
CA ALA A 144 -2.90 15.92 8.22
C ALA A 144 -2.98 16.29 6.75
N GLU A 145 -3.20 15.29 5.91
CA GLU A 145 -3.30 15.52 4.47
C GLU A 145 -4.68 16.03 4.08
N GLN A 146 -5.68 15.73 4.91
CA GLN A 146 -7.07 16.09 4.69
C GLN A 146 -7.65 16.71 5.98
N PRO A 147 -7.46 18.03 6.19
CA PRO A 147 -7.95 18.71 7.38
C PRO A 147 -9.47 18.65 7.48
N ALA A 148 -9.98 18.66 8.72
CA ALA A 148 -11.42 18.71 8.96
C ALA A 148 -12.02 20.05 8.48
N ALA A 149 -13.19 20.00 7.83
CA ALA A 149 -13.92 21.19 7.44
C ALA A 149 -14.35 21.97 8.69
N GLY A 150 -14.17 23.31 8.66
CA GLY A 150 -14.54 24.19 9.78
C GLY A 150 -13.49 24.25 10.91
N SER A 151 -12.48 23.42 10.91
CA SER A 151 -11.34 23.62 11.80
C SER A 151 -10.44 24.73 11.20
N GLY A 152 -10.31 25.85 11.91
CA GLY A 152 -9.26 26.82 11.59
C GLY A 152 -7.89 26.11 11.51
N ALA A 153 -6.84 26.80 11.09
CA ALA A 153 -5.50 26.22 10.85
C ALA A 153 -4.88 25.39 12.01
N SER A 154 -5.56 25.29 13.14
CA SER A 154 -5.21 24.54 14.35
C SER A 154 -6.14 23.35 14.66
N GLY A 155 -6.95 22.89 13.72
CA GLY A 155 -8.01 21.87 13.94
C GLY A 155 -7.57 20.44 14.23
N PHE A 156 -6.33 20.21 14.62
CA PHE A 156 -5.92 18.94 15.20
C PHE A 156 -5.98 19.05 16.73
N PRO A 157 -6.56 18.04 17.40
CA PRO A 157 -6.43 18.01 18.85
C PRO A 157 -4.94 18.05 19.20
N ALA A 158 -4.56 18.95 20.09
CA ALA A 158 -3.19 19.20 20.55
C ALA A 158 -2.49 17.98 21.19
N VAL A 159 -3.06 16.79 21.06
CA VAL A 159 -2.72 15.56 21.80
C VAL A 159 -2.10 14.47 20.93
N ILE A 160 -1.81 14.72 19.64
CA ILE A 160 -1.06 13.72 18.87
C ILE A 160 0.44 14.07 18.99
N PRO A 161 1.21 13.41 19.89
CA PRO A 161 2.64 13.63 20.04
C PRO A 161 3.39 12.88 18.94
N LEU A 162 3.02 13.11 17.70
CA LEU A 162 3.72 12.58 16.55
C LEU A 162 4.62 13.70 16.02
N ASN A 163 5.83 13.34 15.64
CA ASN A 163 6.69 14.21 14.83
C ASN A 163 5.98 14.48 13.50
N TRP A 164 5.01 15.36 13.56
CA TRP A 164 4.20 15.77 12.44
C TRP A 164 5.09 16.54 11.48
N PRO A 165 5.05 16.31 10.17
CA PRO A 165 5.86 17.07 9.24
C PRO A 165 5.49 18.55 9.37
N GLN A 166 6.49 19.37 9.67
CA GLN A 166 6.32 20.80 9.73
C GLN A 166 6.23 21.33 8.30
N GLY A 167 5.15 22.02 8.00
CA GLY A 167 4.91 22.65 6.70
C GLY A 167 3.48 22.39 6.20
N LYS A 168 2.89 23.41 5.59
CA LYS A 168 1.64 23.24 4.86
C LYS A 168 1.96 22.67 3.48
N PRO A 169 1.22 21.68 2.98
CA PRO A 169 1.33 21.23 1.60
C PRO A 169 1.01 22.41 0.65
N GLU A 170 1.73 22.53 -0.46
CA GLU A 170 1.47 23.56 -1.46
C GLU A 170 0.09 23.34 -2.13
N LYS A 171 -0.25 22.09 -2.36
CA LYS A 171 -1.52 21.66 -2.96
C LYS A 171 -2.21 20.63 -2.05
N PRO A 172 -2.89 21.10 -0.99
CA PRO A 172 -3.56 20.22 -0.05
C PRO A 172 -4.79 19.56 -0.68
N PHE A 173 -5.15 18.38 -0.17
CA PHE A 173 -6.42 17.76 -0.48
C PHE A 173 -7.59 18.61 0.07
N PRO A 174 -8.78 18.53 -0.55
CA PRO A 174 -9.98 19.19 -0.04
C PRO A 174 -10.25 18.82 1.42
N SER A 175 -10.67 19.79 2.23
CA SER A 175 -11.15 19.54 3.58
C SER A 175 -12.50 18.83 3.55
N TRP A 176 -12.69 17.89 4.48
CA TRP A 176 -13.94 17.12 4.59
C TRP A 176 -14.55 17.25 5.98
N SER A 177 -15.88 17.15 6.06
CA SER A 177 -16.58 16.95 7.32
C SER A 177 -16.24 15.57 7.92
N LEU A 178 -16.57 15.37 9.19
CA LEU A 178 -16.46 14.06 9.81
C LEU A 178 -17.41 13.06 9.15
N GLU A 179 -18.62 13.51 8.81
CA GLU A 179 -19.66 12.74 8.14
C GLU A 179 -19.19 12.23 6.78
N ASP A 180 -18.62 13.11 5.95
CA ASP A 180 -18.04 12.73 4.65
C ASP A 180 -16.96 11.69 4.81
N ARG A 181 -16.09 11.87 5.81
CA ARG A 181 -15.00 10.93 6.07
C ARG A 181 -15.49 9.55 6.52
N LEU A 182 -16.53 9.52 7.34
CA LEU A 182 -17.16 8.26 7.77
C LEU A 182 -17.91 7.58 6.63
N ALA A 183 -18.50 8.36 5.70
CA ALA A 183 -19.29 7.84 4.59
C ALA A 183 -18.42 7.39 3.40
N TYR A 184 -17.34 8.14 3.09
CA TYR A 184 -16.57 7.98 1.85
C TYR A 184 -15.10 7.63 2.07
N GLY A 185 -14.65 7.57 3.32
CA GLY A 185 -13.28 7.22 3.65
C GLY A 185 -12.25 8.29 3.28
N SER A 186 -11.03 7.85 2.99
CA SER A 186 -9.87 8.73 2.77
C SER A 186 -8.99 8.29 1.59
N LEU A 187 -9.54 7.54 0.64
CA LEU A 187 -8.82 7.20 -0.59
C LEU A 187 -8.63 8.46 -1.45
N PRO A 188 -7.40 8.78 -1.90
CA PRO A 188 -7.12 10.00 -2.66
C PRO A 188 -8.03 10.24 -3.85
N GLY A 189 -8.34 9.17 -4.62
CA GLY A 189 -9.22 9.27 -5.78
C GLY A 189 -10.67 9.63 -5.41
N ILE A 190 -11.16 9.12 -4.29
CA ILE A 190 -12.52 9.42 -3.78
C ILE A 190 -12.59 10.86 -3.28
N VAL A 191 -11.57 11.28 -2.51
CA VAL A 191 -11.49 12.64 -1.97
C VAL A 191 -11.42 13.70 -3.08
N ALA A 192 -10.71 13.40 -4.16
CA ALA A 192 -10.57 14.29 -5.31
C ALA A 192 -11.80 14.25 -6.26
N ALA A 193 -12.69 13.27 -6.11
CA ALA A 193 -13.84 13.10 -6.98
C ALA A 193 -14.97 14.11 -6.65
N LYS A 194 -15.83 14.34 -7.63
CA LYS A 194 -17.08 15.09 -7.40
C LYS A 194 -17.98 14.29 -6.46
N GLU A 195 -18.72 15.01 -5.63
CA GLU A 195 -19.61 14.41 -4.62
C GLU A 195 -20.56 13.36 -5.22
N ALA A 196 -21.19 13.70 -6.35
CA ALA A 196 -22.13 12.82 -7.04
C ALA A 196 -21.52 11.47 -7.48
N ASP A 197 -20.22 11.41 -7.68
CA ASP A 197 -19.53 10.22 -8.22
C ASP A 197 -18.93 9.33 -7.10
N ARG A 198 -18.81 9.84 -5.87
CA ARG A 198 -18.07 9.17 -4.78
C ARG A 198 -18.61 7.80 -4.42
N ALA A 199 -19.94 7.71 -4.24
CA ALA A 199 -20.60 6.46 -3.87
C ALA A 199 -20.43 5.38 -4.94
N ASP A 200 -20.53 5.74 -6.21
CA ASP A 200 -20.38 4.78 -7.31
C ASP A 200 -18.93 4.37 -7.52
N LEU A 201 -17.99 5.27 -7.29
CA LEU A 201 -16.55 4.94 -7.29
C LEU A 201 -16.20 3.97 -6.16
N LEU A 202 -16.75 4.13 -4.95
CA LEU A 202 -16.54 3.19 -3.84
C LEU A 202 -17.16 1.82 -4.12
N LYS A 203 -18.39 1.77 -4.65
CA LYS A 203 -19.01 0.51 -5.08
C LYS A 203 -18.16 -0.20 -6.13
N THR A 204 -17.68 0.56 -7.12
CA THR A 204 -16.80 0.04 -8.16
C THR A 204 -15.49 -0.47 -7.58
N PHE A 205 -14.90 0.25 -6.63
CA PHE A 205 -13.68 -0.19 -5.93
C PHE A 205 -13.90 -1.51 -5.22
N THR A 206 -15.00 -1.65 -4.47
CA THR A 206 -15.30 -2.87 -3.72
C THR A 206 -15.61 -4.04 -4.65
N ALA A 207 -16.48 -3.84 -5.65
CA ALA A 207 -16.93 -4.92 -6.53
C ALA A 207 -15.85 -5.37 -7.53
N LEU A 208 -15.09 -4.46 -8.11
CA LEU A 208 -14.14 -4.80 -9.17
C LEU A 208 -12.72 -4.98 -8.64
N HIS A 209 -12.22 -4.03 -7.86
CA HIS A 209 -10.82 -4.07 -7.45
C HIS A 209 -10.56 -5.04 -6.31
N LEU A 210 -11.39 -5.00 -5.28
CA LEU A 210 -11.21 -5.90 -4.14
C LEU A 210 -11.50 -7.34 -4.55
N GLU A 211 -12.59 -7.58 -5.29
CA GLU A 211 -12.97 -8.89 -5.76
C GLU A 211 -11.96 -9.48 -6.74
N GLU A 212 -11.58 -8.75 -7.79
CA GLU A 212 -10.58 -9.22 -8.76
C GLU A 212 -9.23 -9.50 -8.11
N GLU A 213 -8.78 -8.63 -7.19
CA GLU A 213 -7.48 -8.80 -6.55
C GLU A 213 -7.49 -10.03 -5.65
N ILE A 214 -8.58 -10.24 -4.90
CA ILE A 214 -8.75 -11.41 -4.04
C ILE A 214 -8.86 -12.68 -4.87
N GLN A 215 -9.60 -12.67 -5.97
CA GLN A 215 -9.69 -13.82 -6.87
C GLN A 215 -8.34 -14.13 -7.54
N ARG A 216 -7.58 -13.12 -7.95
CA ARG A 216 -6.23 -13.29 -8.51
C ARG A 216 -5.22 -13.80 -7.49
N GLU A 217 -5.39 -13.47 -6.22
CA GLU A 217 -4.59 -14.03 -5.11
C GLU A 217 -4.94 -15.51 -4.82
N THR A 218 -5.94 -16.09 -5.50
CA THR A 218 -6.17 -17.49 -5.83
C THR A 218 -6.68 -18.43 -4.79
N LEU A 219 -7.18 -18.05 -3.64
CA LEU A 219 -7.40 -19.09 -2.64
C LEU A 219 -8.78 -19.11 -2.00
N ILE A 220 -9.69 -18.30 -2.49
CA ILE A 220 -11.06 -18.34 -1.99
C ILE A 220 -11.86 -19.30 -2.84
N ARG A 221 -11.93 -20.55 -2.39
CA ARG A 221 -12.79 -21.57 -3.02
C ARG A 221 -14.27 -21.29 -2.83
N ASN A 222 -14.63 -20.60 -1.73
CA ASN A 222 -16.00 -20.25 -1.40
C ASN A 222 -16.13 -18.72 -1.30
N TRP A 223 -16.47 -18.09 -2.42
CA TRP A 223 -16.63 -16.65 -2.52
C TRP A 223 -17.75 -16.13 -1.62
N GLY A 224 -18.88 -16.80 -1.56
CA GLY A 224 -20.00 -16.41 -0.70
C GLY A 224 -19.62 -16.39 0.79
N ALA A 225 -18.82 -17.36 1.25
CA ALA A 225 -18.29 -17.34 2.61
C ALA A 225 -17.35 -16.17 2.85
N PHE A 226 -16.52 -15.82 1.86
CA PHE A 226 -15.61 -14.68 1.98
C PHE A 226 -16.36 -13.35 2.06
N ILE A 227 -17.39 -13.14 1.26
CA ILE A 227 -18.22 -11.93 1.32
C ILE A 227 -18.88 -11.79 2.70
N ARG A 228 -19.48 -12.87 3.24
CA ARG A 228 -20.03 -12.83 4.61
C ARG A 228 -18.96 -12.48 5.65
N PHE A 229 -17.78 -13.07 5.52
CA PHE A 229 -16.65 -12.72 6.37
C PHE A 229 -16.25 -11.24 6.25
N LEU A 230 -16.18 -10.70 5.03
CA LEU A 230 -15.80 -9.30 4.78
C LEU A 230 -16.82 -8.33 5.40
N GLN A 231 -18.11 -8.62 5.26
CA GLN A 231 -19.18 -7.85 5.90
C GLN A 231 -19.04 -7.88 7.43
N TYR A 232 -18.76 -9.06 8.00
CA TYR A 232 -18.50 -9.20 9.44
C TYR A 232 -17.26 -8.40 9.87
N ALA A 233 -16.16 -8.51 9.13
CA ALA A 233 -14.91 -7.81 9.42
C ALA A 233 -15.09 -6.29 9.36
N ALA A 234 -15.90 -5.79 8.42
CA ALA A 234 -16.24 -4.37 8.31
C ALA A 234 -17.05 -3.91 9.53
N ALA A 235 -18.13 -4.62 9.87
CA ALA A 235 -18.97 -4.28 11.03
C ALA A 235 -18.22 -4.38 12.38
N SER A 236 -17.18 -5.25 12.44
CA SER A 236 -16.38 -5.49 13.64
C SER A 236 -15.04 -4.74 13.65
N SER A 237 -14.84 -3.78 12.74
CA SER A 237 -13.62 -2.98 12.70
C SER A 237 -13.39 -2.26 14.04
N GLY A 238 -12.19 -2.39 14.60
CA GLY A 238 -11.85 -1.85 15.93
C GLY A 238 -12.17 -2.77 17.12
N HIS A 239 -12.91 -3.87 16.93
CA HIS A 239 -13.20 -4.82 17.99
C HIS A 239 -12.06 -5.85 18.20
N LEU A 240 -12.10 -6.51 19.37
CA LEU A 240 -11.19 -7.60 19.69
C LEU A 240 -11.50 -8.83 18.81
N LEU A 241 -10.46 -9.41 18.21
CA LEU A 241 -10.62 -10.62 17.41
C LEU A 241 -10.87 -11.85 18.28
N ASN A 242 -12.03 -12.44 18.12
CA ASN A 242 -12.37 -13.75 18.67
C ASN A 242 -12.71 -14.72 17.53
N TYR A 243 -11.73 -15.46 17.06
CA TYR A 243 -11.90 -16.36 15.92
C TYR A 243 -12.95 -17.45 16.15
N ALA A 244 -13.18 -17.87 17.41
CA ALA A 244 -14.22 -18.86 17.72
C ALA A 244 -15.62 -18.26 17.54
N SER A 245 -15.87 -17.06 18.07
CA SER A 245 -17.13 -16.33 17.91
C SER A 245 -17.41 -16.05 16.43
N ILE A 246 -16.41 -15.52 15.71
CA ILE A 246 -16.52 -15.23 14.28
C ILE A 246 -16.86 -16.50 13.48
N SER A 247 -16.24 -17.63 13.83
CA SER A 247 -16.51 -18.92 13.20
C SER A 247 -17.96 -19.35 13.40
N GLN A 248 -18.50 -19.19 14.60
CA GLN A 248 -19.90 -19.52 14.92
C GLN A 248 -20.88 -18.61 14.20
N GLU A 249 -20.65 -17.29 14.20
CA GLU A 249 -21.54 -16.30 13.60
C GLU A 249 -21.54 -16.35 12.06
N THR A 250 -20.41 -16.63 11.44
CA THR A 250 -20.27 -16.64 9.97
C THR A 250 -20.47 -18.02 9.34
N GLY A 251 -20.43 -19.11 10.14
CA GLY A 251 -20.43 -20.49 9.64
C GLY A 251 -19.13 -20.88 8.93
N ILE A 252 -18.02 -20.16 9.18
CA ILE A 252 -16.72 -20.39 8.54
C ILE A 252 -15.78 -21.00 9.56
N SER A 253 -15.00 -22.03 9.18
CA SER A 253 -14.04 -22.65 10.10
C SER A 253 -13.01 -21.66 10.63
N GLN A 254 -12.62 -21.81 11.91
CA GLN A 254 -11.62 -20.89 12.53
C GLN A 254 -10.30 -20.78 11.76
N PRO A 255 -9.71 -21.84 11.19
CA PRO A 255 -8.52 -21.73 10.36
C PRO A 255 -8.77 -20.87 9.12
N THR A 256 -9.95 -20.99 8.49
CA THR A 256 -10.31 -20.18 7.31
C THR A 256 -10.49 -18.70 7.70
N VAL A 257 -11.15 -18.42 8.82
CA VAL A 257 -11.27 -17.04 9.35
C VAL A 257 -9.90 -16.39 9.58
N LYS A 258 -8.95 -17.12 10.20
CA LYS A 258 -7.58 -16.65 10.39
C LYS A 258 -6.89 -16.35 9.07
N ASN A 259 -7.04 -17.21 8.09
CA ASN A 259 -6.48 -17.04 6.75
C ASN A 259 -7.08 -15.84 6.03
N TYR A 260 -8.37 -15.59 6.20
CA TYR A 260 -9.03 -14.43 5.61
C TYR A 260 -8.54 -13.10 6.22
N PHE A 261 -8.38 -13.02 7.54
CA PHE A 261 -7.76 -11.85 8.15
C PHE A 261 -6.32 -11.65 7.69
N GLN A 262 -5.54 -12.73 7.56
CA GLN A 262 -4.18 -12.64 7.05
C GLN A 262 -4.18 -12.16 5.59
N LEU A 263 -5.14 -12.58 4.78
CA LEU A 263 -5.29 -12.11 3.41
C LEU A 263 -5.54 -10.59 3.37
N LEU A 264 -6.46 -10.07 4.20
CA LEU A 264 -6.71 -8.63 4.27
C LEU A 264 -5.46 -7.83 4.68
N GLU A 265 -4.64 -8.37 5.59
CA GLU A 265 -3.38 -7.73 5.96
C GLU A 265 -2.34 -7.77 4.84
N ASP A 266 -2.20 -8.89 4.15
CA ASP A 266 -1.27 -9.06 3.05
C ASP A 266 -1.61 -8.16 1.85
N MET A 267 -2.88 -7.79 1.71
CA MET A 267 -3.40 -6.84 0.70
C MET A 267 -3.42 -5.39 1.21
N PHE A 268 -2.97 -5.15 2.43
CA PHE A 268 -3.01 -3.83 3.08
C PHE A 268 -4.42 -3.23 3.23
N VAL A 269 -5.47 -4.04 3.16
CA VAL A 269 -6.87 -3.64 3.35
C VAL A 269 -7.24 -3.59 4.83
N GLY A 270 -6.46 -4.23 5.68
CA GLY A 270 -6.63 -4.19 7.13
C GLY A 270 -5.33 -4.45 7.87
N PHE A 271 -5.36 -4.27 9.17
CA PHE A 271 -4.21 -4.50 10.04
C PHE A 271 -4.65 -4.85 11.46
N ARG A 272 -3.84 -5.64 12.13
CA ARG A 272 -4.02 -5.98 13.54
C ARG A 272 -3.18 -5.09 14.43
N ILE A 273 -3.78 -4.61 15.51
CA ILE A 273 -3.07 -3.94 16.60
C ILE A 273 -3.00 -4.92 17.77
N PRO A 274 -1.80 -5.39 18.16
CA PRO A 274 -1.63 -6.27 19.30
C PRO A 274 -1.97 -5.53 20.59
N ALA A 275 -2.41 -6.27 21.62
CA ALA A 275 -2.64 -5.69 22.92
C ALA A 275 -1.31 -5.19 23.52
N PHE A 276 -1.35 -3.98 24.08
CA PHE A 276 -0.21 -3.47 24.85
C PHE A 276 -0.14 -4.20 26.20
N THR A 277 1.02 -4.77 26.50
CA THR A 277 1.29 -5.43 27.79
C THR A 277 2.78 -5.36 28.10
N ARG A 278 3.09 -5.19 29.40
CA ARG A 278 4.48 -5.20 29.86
C ARG A 278 5.09 -6.60 29.89
N SER A 279 4.26 -7.65 29.82
CA SER A 279 4.70 -9.05 29.82
C SER A 279 4.63 -9.62 28.42
N ALA A 280 5.77 -10.04 27.85
CA ALA A 280 5.83 -10.69 26.55
C ALA A 280 4.91 -11.93 26.46
N ARG A 281 4.86 -12.74 27.52
CA ARG A 281 3.99 -13.93 27.57
C ARG A 281 2.50 -13.56 27.52
N LYS A 282 2.07 -12.52 28.25
CA LYS A 282 0.69 -12.04 28.21
C LYS A 282 0.34 -11.45 26.85
N GLY A 283 1.31 -10.79 26.18
CA GLY A 283 1.13 -10.24 24.83
C GLY A 283 0.84 -11.31 23.78
N LEU A 284 1.45 -12.50 23.91
CA LEU A 284 1.21 -13.62 22.99
C LEU A 284 -0.20 -14.23 23.10
N ILE A 285 -0.83 -14.11 24.29
CA ILE A 285 -2.15 -14.70 24.58
C ILE A 285 -3.27 -13.66 24.36
N ALA A 286 -2.94 -12.38 24.43
CA ALA A 286 -3.92 -11.32 24.35
C ALA A 286 -4.49 -11.20 22.92
N LYS A 287 -5.82 -11.04 22.83
CA LYS A 287 -6.49 -10.88 21.55
C LYS A 287 -6.15 -9.52 20.93
N PRO A 288 -5.72 -9.46 19.66
CA PRO A 288 -5.51 -8.20 18.97
C PRO A 288 -6.85 -7.56 18.58
N ARG A 289 -6.80 -6.26 18.25
CA ARG A 289 -7.88 -5.58 17.53
C ARG A 289 -7.57 -5.59 16.04
N PHE A 290 -8.60 -5.68 15.21
CA PHE A 290 -8.47 -5.54 13.76
C PHE A 290 -9.13 -4.25 13.30
N PHE A 291 -8.48 -3.57 12.37
CA PHE A 291 -8.98 -2.36 11.75
C PHE A 291 -8.92 -2.50 10.23
N LEU A 292 -9.96 -2.08 9.55
CA LEU A 292 -9.87 -1.81 8.12
C LEU A 292 -9.02 -0.56 7.89
N PHE A 293 -8.41 -0.49 6.72
CA PHE A 293 -7.46 0.57 6.35
C PHE A 293 -8.12 1.90 6.02
N ASP A 294 -9.41 1.86 5.68
CA ASP A 294 -10.25 3.00 5.30
C ASP A 294 -11.68 2.79 5.80
N LEU A 295 -12.43 3.87 5.97
CA LEU A 295 -13.80 3.84 6.49
C LEU A 295 -14.87 3.80 5.39
N GLY A 296 -14.54 4.30 4.19
CA GLY A 296 -15.45 4.34 3.06
C GLY A 296 -15.72 3.04 2.34
#